data_aa1f3aeb7f74fe85ace8385b749500f0
#
_entry.id   aa1f3aeb7f74fe85ace8385b749500f0
#
_cell.length_a   1.000
_cell.length_b   1.000
_cell.length_c   1.000
_cell.angle_alpha   90.00
_cell.angle_beta   90.00
_cell.angle_gamma   90.00
#
_symmetry.space_group_name_H-M   'P 1'
#
loop_
_entity.id
_entity.type
_entity.pdbx_description
1 polymer ?
#
loop_
_entity_poly.entity_id
_entity_poly.type
_entity_poly.pdbx_seq_one_letter_code
_entity_poly.pdbx_strand_id
1 'polypeptide(L)'
;VVKNYLVVLTGLPRGGEKTWTTLKKNVLEPLDADLAICTENNIDKSTNLYTMADYLWLFDEKDDWISYYKSNYSDNAIKVLKQGEGAGLWESGIIHFALKDIVLKNYLDILKKYNYIIYSRFDQFYTDIHPSFSGEFIWIPKGDDYFGINDRHAIVNSKFIKDYLGICKYIDSINLKNVDNLYLNCET
;
A
#
# COMPACT_ATOMS: atom_id res chain seq x y z
N VAL A 1 -8.60 15.75 18.96
CA VAL A 1 -8.30 16.47 17.70
C VAL A 1 -8.11 15.41 16.64
N VAL A 2 -8.89 15.48 15.55
CA VAL A 2 -8.70 14.57 14.41
C VAL A 2 -7.43 15.04 13.69
N LYS A 3 -6.42 14.18 13.62
CA LYS A 3 -5.22 14.46 12.84
C LYS A 3 -5.51 14.46 11.34
N ASN A 4 -4.74 15.23 10.59
CA ASN A 4 -4.98 15.40 9.17
C ASN A 4 -4.44 14.25 8.32
N TYR A 5 -3.33 13.64 8.77
CA TYR A 5 -2.57 12.63 8.04
C TYR A 5 -2.48 11.31 8.80
N LEU A 6 -2.64 10.20 8.07
CA LEU A 6 -2.27 8.86 8.51
C LEU A 6 -1.23 8.29 7.55
N VAL A 7 -0.07 7.90 8.05
CA VAL A 7 0.91 7.12 7.29
C VAL A 7 0.57 5.64 7.43
N VAL A 8 0.47 4.93 6.32
CA VAL A 8 0.21 3.49 6.28
C VAL A 8 1.39 2.78 5.65
N LEU A 9 2.08 1.95 6.41
CA LEU A 9 3.14 1.07 5.92
C LEU A 9 2.61 -0.37 5.83
N THR A 10 2.84 -1.04 4.70
CA THR A 10 2.37 -2.41 4.49
C THR A 10 3.48 -3.37 4.10
N GLY A 11 3.35 -4.64 4.52
CA GLY A 11 4.27 -5.73 4.19
C GLY A 11 5.24 -6.07 5.30
N LEU A 12 6.43 -6.56 4.93
CA LEU A 12 7.48 -6.90 5.88
C LEU A 12 8.33 -5.68 6.23
N PRO A 13 8.72 -5.49 7.51
CA PRO A 13 9.56 -4.38 7.93
C PRO A 13 10.97 -4.52 7.35
N ARG A 14 11.29 -3.61 6.44
CA ARG A 14 12.59 -3.50 5.79
C ARG A 14 13.21 -2.14 6.09
N GLY A 15 14.49 -1.95 5.74
CA GLY A 15 15.20 -0.68 5.87
C GLY A 15 15.88 -0.47 7.23
N GLY A 16 15.29 -0.88 8.32
CA GLY A 16 15.86 -0.79 9.68
C GLY A 16 15.83 0.62 10.28
N GLU A 17 16.41 0.77 11.47
CA GLU A 17 16.37 1.97 12.31
C GLU A 17 16.75 3.27 11.59
N LYS A 18 17.72 3.21 10.69
CA LYS A 18 18.17 4.39 9.94
C LYS A 18 17.05 4.96 9.06
N THR A 19 16.31 4.09 8.39
CA THR A 19 15.17 4.47 7.54
C THR A 19 14.02 4.98 8.38
N TRP A 20 13.66 4.26 9.45
CA TRP A 20 12.54 4.59 10.32
C TRP A 20 12.76 5.89 11.11
N THR A 21 14.01 6.22 11.45
CA THR A 21 14.36 7.52 12.02
C THR A 21 14.06 8.66 11.04
N THR A 22 14.32 8.47 9.73
CA THR A 22 13.98 9.49 8.72
C THR A 22 12.47 9.62 8.51
N LEU A 23 11.72 8.53 8.56
CA LEU A 23 10.26 8.54 8.55
C LEU A 23 9.72 9.40 9.72
N LYS A 24 10.18 9.13 10.93
CA LYS A 24 9.77 9.89 12.11
C LYS A 24 10.05 11.38 11.96
N LYS A 25 11.32 11.71 11.70
CA LYS A 25 11.81 13.10 11.67
C LYS A 25 11.25 13.91 10.50
N ASN A 26 11.14 13.28 9.31
CA ASN A 26 10.85 14.01 8.08
C ASN A 26 9.40 13.86 7.61
N VAL A 27 8.62 12.93 8.17
CA VAL A 27 7.22 12.74 7.79
C VAL A 27 6.27 12.87 8.98
N LEU A 28 6.43 12.00 10.00
CA LEU A 28 5.45 11.93 11.10
C LEU A 28 5.41 13.22 11.91
N GLU A 29 6.56 13.71 12.37
CA GLU A 29 6.64 14.91 13.20
C GLU A 29 6.21 16.18 12.45
N PRO A 30 6.73 16.48 11.22
CA PRO A 30 6.35 17.70 10.51
C PRO A 30 4.88 17.78 10.10
N LEU A 31 4.26 16.62 9.81
CA LEU A 31 2.86 16.54 9.41
C LEU A 31 1.90 16.32 10.60
N ASP A 32 2.41 16.15 11.80
CA ASP A 32 1.63 15.67 12.96
C ASP A 32 0.78 14.44 12.59
N ALA A 33 1.42 13.48 11.91
CA ALA A 33 0.75 12.31 11.34
C ALA A 33 0.71 11.16 12.34
N ASP A 34 -0.38 10.39 12.32
CA ASP A 34 -0.43 9.07 12.96
C ASP A 34 0.23 8.02 12.05
N LEU A 35 0.71 6.93 12.65
CA LEU A 35 1.33 5.81 11.96
C LEU A 35 0.52 4.53 12.13
N ALA A 36 0.12 3.92 11.02
CA ALA A 36 -0.44 2.58 10.96
C ALA A 36 0.55 1.62 10.29
N ILE A 37 0.79 0.49 10.92
CA ILE A 37 1.64 -0.59 10.38
C ILE A 37 0.76 -1.80 10.12
N CYS A 38 0.68 -2.23 8.85
CA CYS A 38 0.01 -3.45 8.44
C CYS A 38 1.05 -4.50 8.06
N THR A 39 1.26 -5.50 8.90
CA THR A 39 2.35 -6.48 8.79
C THR A 39 1.92 -7.86 9.27
N GLU A 40 2.76 -8.87 9.03
CA GLU A 40 2.49 -10.23 9.47
C GLU A 40 2.51 -10.40 11.00
N ASN A 41 1.84 -11.47 11.48
CA ASN A 41 1.73 -11.76 12.92
C ASN A 41 3.06 -12.15 13.58
N ASN A 42 3.96 -12.82 12.85
CA ASN A 42 5.16 -13.49 13.38
C ASN A 42 6.42 -12.63 13.37
N ILE A 43 6.30 -11.31 13.50
CA ILE A 43 7.44 -10.39 13.50
C ILE A 43 7.87 -10.01 14.91
N ASP A 44 9.14 -9.65 15.06
CA ASP A 44 9.66 -9.00 16.27
C ASP A 44 9.14 -7.56 16.36
N LYS A 45 8.29 -7.32 17.35
CA LYS A 45 7.64 -6.03 17.61
C LYS A 45 8.40 -5.17 18.63
N SER A 46 9.61 -5.59 19.02
CA SER A 46 10.42 -4.86 20.01
C SER A 46 11.15 -3.63 19.46
N THR A 47 11.13 -3.43 18.14
CA THR A 47 11.83 -2.33 17.48
C THR A 47 11.14 -0.97 17.69
N ASN A 48 11.91 0.11 17.58
CA ASN A 48 11.39 1.48 17.68
C ASN A 48 10.26 1.79 16.70
N LEU A 49 10.24 1.13 15.54
CA LEU A 49 9.17 1.29 14.55
C LEU A 49 7.79 1.00 15.16
N TYR A 50 7.66 -0.11 15.89
CA TYR A 50 6.37 -0.50 16.48
C TYR A 50 5.98 0.36 17.68
N THR A 51 6.95 0.91 18.40
CA THR A 51 6.68 1.84 19.50
C THR A 51 6.18 3.20 19.02
N MET A 52 6.41 3.56 17.76
CA MET A 52 5.90 4.78 17.14
C MET A 52 4.49 4.61 16.55
N ALA A 53 4.02 3.36 16.37
CA ALA A 53 2.77 3.10 15.70
C ALA A 53 1.54 3.41 16.59
N ASP A 54 0.61 4.20 16.06
CA ASP A 54 -0.70 4.43 16.67
C ASP A 54 -1.66 3.25 16.39
N TYR A 55 -1.45 2.57 15.26
CA TYR A 55 -2.21 1.39 14.85
C TYR A 55 -1.28 0.27 14.40
N LEU A 56 -1.50 -0.92 14.94
CA LEU A 56 -0.83 -2.13 14.49
C LEU A 56 -1.88 -3.10 13.92
N TRP A 57 -1.85 -3.26 12.61
CA TRP A 57 -2.73 -4.12 11.85
C TRP A 57 -1.99 -5.39 11.45
N LEU A 58 -2.49 -6.52 11.87
CA LEU A 58 -1.80 -7.80 11.66
C LEU A 58 -2.57 -8.66 10.66
N PHE A 59 -1.84 -9.34 9.81
CA PHE A 59 -2.38 -10.37 8.92
C PHE A 59 -1.58 -11.68 9.07
N ASP A 60 -2.22 -12.79 8.71
CA ASP A 60 -1.55 -14.08 8.65
C ASP A 60 -0.83 -14.20 7.31
N GLU A 61 0.50 -14.40 7.37
CA GLU A 61 1.30 -14.66 6.16
C GLU A 61 0.78 -15.94 5.48
N LYS A 62 0.84 -15.95 4.18
CA LYS A 62 0.34 -17.06 3.36
C LYS A 62 1.48 -17.69 2.57
N ASP A 63 1.56 -19.00 2.64
CA ASP A 63 2.49 -19.78 1.80
C ASP A 63 2.19 -19.60 0.30
N ASP A 64 0.91 -19.41 -0.03
CA ASP A 64 0.44 -19.15 -1.38
C ASP A 64 -0.58 -18.00 -1.38
N TRP A 65 -0.16 -16.82 -1.85
CA TRP A 65 -1.01 -15.64 -1.98
C TRP A 65 -2.11 -15.78 -3.03
N ILE A 66 -2.00 -16.73 -3.96
CA ILE A 66 -3.09 -17.04 -4.88
C ILE A 66 -4.32 -17.53 -4.13
N SER A 67 -4.14 -18.23 -3.00
CA SER A 67 -5.23 -18.66 -2.14
C SER A 67 -6.08 -17.49 -1.63
N TYR A 68 -5.45 -16.32 -1.41
CA TYR A 68 -6.17 -15.11 -1.06
C TYR A 68 -7.17 -14.69 -2.16
N TYR A 69 -6.72 -14.70 -3.41
CA TYR A 69 -7.58 -14.33 -4.54
C TYR A 69 -8.69 -15.36 -4.76
N LYS A 70 -8.38 -16.65 -4.69
CA LYS A 70 -9.40 -17.71 -4.78
C LYS A 70 -10.51 -17.60 -3.74
N SER A 71 -10.17 -17.11 -2.54
CA SER A 71 -11.12 -16.97 -1.44
C SER A 71 -11.93 -15.67 -1.50
N ASN A 72 -11.44 -14.63 -2.19
CA ASN A 72 -12.01 -13.28 -2.12
C ASN A 72 -12.55 -12.76 -3.46
N TYR A 73 -12.17 -13.36 -4.58
CA TYR A 73 -12.45 -12.89 -5.93
C TYR A 73 -12.87 -14.02 -6.85
N SER A 74 -13.33 -13.70 -8.04
CA SER A 74 -13.68 -14.70 -9.05
C SER A 74 -12.43 -15.29 -9.74
N ASP A 75 -12.62 -16.38 -10.49
CA ASP A 75 -11.55 -16.95 -11.32
C ASP A 75 -11.00 -15.95 -12.34
N ASN A 76 -11.75 -14.89 -12.65
CA ASN A 76 -11.32 -13.84 -13.57
C ASN A 76 -10.12 -13.09 -13.03
N ALA A 77 -10.11 -12.72 -11.75
CA ALA A 77 -8.96 -12.05 -11.13
C ALA A 77 -7.68 -12.85 -11.32
N ILE A 78 -7.74 -14.17 -11.09
CA ILE A 78 -6.58 -15.06 -11.26
C ILE A 78 -6.14 -15.13 -12.73
N LYS A 79 -7.09 -15.18 -13.67
CA LYS A 79 -6.78 -15.19 -15.10
C LYS A 79 -6.10 -13.89 -15.54
N VAL A 80 -6.57 -12.75 -15.03
CA VAL A 80 -5.95 -11.44 -15.31
C VAL A 80 -4.55 -11.37 -14.72
N LEU A 81 -4.37 -11.75 -13.46
CA LEU A 81 -3.06 -11.74 -12.80
C LEU A 81 -2.04 -12.63 -13.49
N LYS A 82 -2.46 -13.78 -14.04
CA LYS A 82 -1.60 -14.68 -14.81
C LYS A 82 -1.06 -14.07 -16.11
N GLN A 83 -1.70 -13.05 -16.68
CA GLN A 83 -1.14 -12.33 -17.83
C GLN A 83 0.17 -11.60 -17.47
N GLY A 84 0.39 -11.29 -16.19
CA GLY A 84 1.62 -10.70 -15.68
C GLY A 84 2.68 -11.71 -15.24
N GLU A 85 2.50 -13.00 -15.50
CA GLU A 85 3.49 -14.02 -15.17
C GLU A 85 4.81 -13.76 -15.92
N GLY A 86 5.92 -13.72 -15.19
CA GLY A 86 7.22 -13.34 -15.73
C GLY A 86 7.53 -11.84 -15.78
N ALA A 87 6.55 -10.98 -15.47
CA ALA A 87 6.73 -9.53 -15.38
C ALA A 87 6.78 -9.01 -13.92
N GLY A 88 7.01 -9.88 -12.94
CA GLY A 88 7.04 -9.52 -11.51
C GLY A 88 5.67 -9.36 -10.85
N LEU A 89 4.59 -9.25 -11.62
CA LEU A 89 3.24 -9.10 -11.08
C LEU A 89 2.80 -10.36 -10.32
N TRP A 90 3.04 -11.52 -10.91
CA TRP A 90 2.65 -12.83 -10.35
C TRP A 90 3.39 -13.17 -9.06
N GLU A 91 4.51 -12.52 -8.80
CA GLU A 91 5.32 -12.70 -7.60
C GLU A 91 5.00 -11.62 -6.54
N SER A 92 5.71 -10.50 -6.61
CA SER A 92 5.58 -9.42 -5.62
C SER A 92 4.31 -8.57 -5.80
N GLY A 93 3.85 -8.38 -7.03
CA GLY A 93 2.66 -7.57 -7.32
C GLY A 93 1.39 -8.12 -6.70
N ILE A 94 1.17 -9.44 -6.77
CA ILE A 94 -0.02 -10.07 -6.16
C ILE A 94 -0.07 -9.86 -4.64
N ILE A 95 1.09 -9.88 -3.97
CA ILE A 95 1.18 -9.61 -2.53
C ILE A 95 0.83 -8.14 -2.26
N HIS A 96 1.40 -7.24 -3.04
CA HIS A 96 1.18 -5.80 -2.90
C HIS A 96 -0.29 -5.41 -3.03
N PHE A 97 -0.98 -5.96 -4.04
CA PHE A 97 -2.41 -5.71 -4.25
C PHE A 97 -3.27 -6.36 -3.17
N ALA A 98 -2.93 -7.58 -2.73
CA ALA A 98 -3.63 -8.22 -1.62
C ALA A 98 -3.50 -7.42 -0.32
N LEU A 99 -2.34 -6.85 -0.02
CA LEU A 99 -2.15 -6.00 1.16
C LEU A 99 -2.96 -4.70 1.09
N LYS A 100 -3.05 -4.06 -0.09
CA LYS A 100 -3.94 -2.91 -0.29
C LYS A 100 -5.40 -3.30 -0.02
N ASP A 101 -5.83 -4.45 -0.50
CA ASP A 101 -7.19 -4.97 -0.31
C ASP A 101 -7.49 -5.32 1.16
N ILE A 102 -6.53 -5.94 1.86
CA ILE A 102 -6.63 -6.23 3.30
C ILE A 102 -6.84 -4.92 4.09
N VAL A 103 -6.04 -3.90 3.80
CA VAL A 103 -6.17 -2.59 4.43
C VAL A 103 -7.54 -1.97 4.13
N LEU A 104 -7.98 -2.01 2.87
CA LEU A 104 -9.28 -1.47 2.47
C LEU A 104 -10.45 -2.17 3.16
N LYS A 105 -10.45 -3.51 3.18
CA LYS A 105 -11.56 -4.29 3.72
C LYS A 105 -11.70 -4.18 5.24
N ASN A 106 -10.56 -4.14 5.94
CA ASN A 106 -10.59 -4.26 7.39
C ASN A 106 -10.49 -2.91 8.11
N TYR A 107 -9.92 -1.87 7.48
CA TYR A 107 -9.56 -0.63 8.19
C TYR A 107 -10.11 0.64 7.54
N LEU A 108 -11.04 0.51 6.59
CA LEU A 108 -11.64 1.65 5.88
C LEU A 108 -12.21 2.72 6.82
N ASP A 109 -12.84 2.31 7.92
CA ASP A 109 -13.44 3.25 8.88
C ASP A 109 -12.38 4.06 9.65
N ILE A 110 -11.18 3.49 9.84
CA ILE A 110 -10.06 4.22 10.41
C ILE A 110 -9.50 5.19 9.35
N LEU A 111 -9.26 4.72 8.13
CA LEU A 111 -8.75 5.53 7.03
C LEU A 111 -9.60 6.78 6.80
N LYS A 112 -10.91 6.66 6.86
CA LYS A 112 -11.86 7.77 6.66
C LYS A 112 -11.85 8.83 7.76
N LYS A 113 -11.20 8.59 8.89
CA LYS A 113 -11.06 9.60 9.94
C LYS A 113 -10.02 10.67 9.61
N TYR A 114 -9.19 10.44 8.61
CA TYR A 114 -8.12 11.33 8.16
C TYR A 114 -8.47 11.97 6.82
N ASN A 115 -7.97 13.17 6.57
CA ASN A 115 -8.13 13.82 5.28
C ASN A 115 -7.20 13.24 4.22
N TYR A 116 -6.00 12.83 4.63
CA TYR A 116 -4.98 12.28 3.74
C TYR A 116 -4.37 11.01 4.30
N ILE A 117 -4.20 10.03 3.43
CA ILE A 117 -3.48 8.78 3.69
C ILE A 117 -2.17 8.82 2.91
N ILE A 118 -1.05 8.68 3.60
CA ILE A 118 0.26 8.49 2.99
C ILE A 118 0.52 6.99 2.98
N TYR A 119 0.32 6.36 1.83
CA TYR A 119 0.60 4.93 1.66
C TYR A 119 2.05 4.76 1.19
N SER A 120 2.88 4.04 1.94
CA SER A 120 4.31 3.96 1.68
C SER A 120 4.90 2.61 2.09
N ARG A 121 6.18 2.42 1.74
CA ARG A 121 6.97 1.23 2.07
C ARG A 121 7.79 1.45 3.33
N PHE A 122 8.16 0.35 3.99
CA PHE A 122 9.02 0.37 5.18
C PHE A 122 10.46 0.82 4.89
N ASP A 123 10.96 0.59 3.68
CA ASP A 123 12.35 0.84 3.26
C ASP A 123 12.55 2.20 2.58
N GLN A 124 11.53 3.07 2.63
CA GLN A 124 11.63 4.41 2.07
C GLN A 124 12.50 5.31 2.96
N PHE A 125 13.56 5.89 2.38
CA PHE A 125 14.44 6.83 3.07
C PHE A 125 14.06 8.27 2.71
N TYR A 126 13.66 9.04 3.70
CA TYR A 126 13.23 10.44 3.51
C TYR A 126 14.40 11.38 3.76
N THR A 127 14.91 12.04 2.71
CA THR A 127 16.06 12.96 2.80
C THR A 127 15.68 14.33 3.35
N ASP A 128 14.47 14.77 3.06
CA ASP A 128 13.96 16.10 3.42
C ASP A 128 12.59 16.01 4.09
N ILE A 129 12.15 17.13 4.68
CA ILE A 129 10.82 17.27 5.27
C ILE A 129 9.76 17.04 4.19
N HIS A 130 8.87 16.11 4.46
CA HIS A 130 7.75 15.78 3.58
C HIS A 130 6.81 16.99 3.46
N PRO A 131 6.47 17.42 2.24
CA PRO A 131 5.58 18.56 2.07
C PRO A 131 4.16 18.23 2.55
N SER A 132 3.46 19.25 3.05
CA SER A 132 2.03 19.17 3.30
C SER A 132 1.26 19.30 1.99
N PHE A 133 0.11 18.64 1.90
CA PHE A 133 -0.75 18.64 0.73
C PHE A 133 -2.13 19.17 1.05
N SER A 134 -2.77 19.74 0.03
CA SER A 134 -4.16 20.21 0.08
C SER A 134 -4.86 19.87 -1.22
N GLY A 135 -6.19 19.79 -1.18
CA GLY A 135 -7.02 19.49 -2.33
C GLY A 135 -7.40 18.01 -2.48
N GLU A 136 -8.28 17.74 -3.42
CA GLU A 136 -8.87 16.42 -3.66
C GLU A 136 -8.12 15.72 -4.80
N PHE A 137 -6.98 15.10 -4.48
CA PHE A 137 -6.10 14.44 -5.45
C PHE A 137 -5.48 13.15 -4.88
N ILE A 138 -4.93 12.35 -5.78
CA ILE A 138 -3.94 11.32 -5.48
C ILE A 138 -2.60 11.85 -6.01
N TRP A 139 -1.63 12.01 -5.12
CA TRP A 139 -0.28 12.47 -5.44
C TRP A 139 0.67 11.29 -5.45
N ILE A 140 1.42 11.14 -6.53
CA ILE A 140 2.39 10.07 -6.72
C ILE A 140 3.71 10.72 -7.13
N PRO A 141 4.85 10.34 -6.51
CA PRO A 141 6.16 10.85 -6.91
C PRO A 141 6.47 10.50 -8.36
N LYS A 142 7.10 11.41 -9.06
CA LYS A 142 7.61 11.17 -10.42
C LYS A 142 8.92 10.39 -10.34
N GLY A 143 9.08 9.40 -11.20
CA GLY A 143 10.28 8.57 -11.32
C GLY A 143 10.07 7.16 -10.75
N ASP A 144 10.96 6.26 -11.11
CA ASP A 144 10.88 4.82 -10.83
C ASP A 144 9.57 4.18 -11.32
N ASP A 145 9.07 4.66 -12.46
CA ASP A 145 7.72 4.34 -12.94
C ASP A 145 7.65 2.99 -13.68
N TYR A 146 8.77 2.40 -14.07
CA TYR A 146 8.89 1.06 -14.70
C TYR A 146 7.77 0.73 -15.72
N PHE A 147 7.48 1.66 -16.63
CA PHE A 147 6.41 1.63 -17.65
C PHE A 147 4.98 1.89 -17.13
N GLY A 148 4.82 2.33 -15.88
CA GLY A 148 3.53 2.63 -15.29
C GLY A 148 3.58 3.80 -14.32
N ILE A 149 3.03 3.62 -13.14
CA ILE A 149 2.96 4.62 -12.07
C ILE A 149 3.73 4.11 -10.86
N ASN A 150 4.57 4.97 -10.27
CA ASN A 150 5.30 4.62 -9.06
C ASN A 150 4.35 4.14 -7.95
N ASP A 151 4.52 2.91 -7.48
CA ASP A 151 3.67 2.25 -6.50
C ASP A 151 4.21 2.33 -5.05
N ARG A 152 5.39 2.92 -4.88
CA ARG A 152 6.15 2.88 -3.61
C ARG A 152 5.73 3.93 -2.61
N HIS A 153 5.10 4.99 -3.08
CA HIS A 153 4.64 6.08 -2.25
C HIS A 153 3.47 6.82 -2.90
N ALA A 154 2.45 7.11 -2.13
CA ALA A 154 1.33 7.93 -2.59
C ALA A 154 0.73 8.73 -1.44
N ILE A 155 0.28 9.95 -1.72
CA ILE A 155 -0.54 10.74 -0.82
C ILE A 155 -1.96 10.77 -1.40
N VAL A 156 -2.90 10.18 -0.70
CA VAL A 156 -4.26 9.95 -1.18
C VAL A 156 -5.23 10.75 -0.33
N ASN A 157 -5.97 11.68 -0.93
CA ASN A 157 -7.12 12.26 -0.24
C ASN A 157 -8.14 11.16 0.09
N SER A 158 -8.66 11.14 1.31
CA SER A 158 -9.53 10.06 1.81
C SER A 158 -10.78 9.82 0.95
N LYS A 159 -11.20 10.80 0.16
CA LYS A 159 -12.28 10.67 -0.83
C LYS A 159 -11.98 9.60 -1.88
N PHE A 160 -10.70 9.46 -2.27
CA PHE A 160 -10.24 8.52 -3.29
C PHE A 160 -9.59 7.25 -2.72
N ILE A 161 -9.65 7.04 -1.41
CA ILE A 161 -8.97 5.90 -0.78
C ILE A 161 -9.49 4.54 -1.28
N LYS A 162 -10.78 4.46 -1.60
CA LYS A 162 -11.37 3.24 -2.17
C LYS A 162 -10.89 2.95 -3.58
N ASP A 163 -10.66 4.00 -4.37
CA ASP A 163 -10.18 3.86 -5.74
C ASP A 163 -8.70 3.44 -5.73
N TYR A 164 -7.90 4.10 -4.88
CA TYR A 164 -6.47 3.79 -4.76
C TYR A 164 -6.18 2.38 -4.21
N LEU A 165 -6.91 1.95 -3.18
CA LEU A 165 -6.72 0.63 -2.56
C LEU A 165 -7.55 -0.48 -3.24
N GLY A 166 -8.53 -0.15 -4.07
CA GLY A 166 -9.50 -1.08 -4.66
C GLY A 166 -9.00 -1.85 -5.88
N ILE A 167 -7.69 -1.92 -6.11
CA ILE A 167 -7.07 -2.52 -7.29
C ILE A 167 -7.49 -3.97 -7.53
N CYS A 168 -7.65 -4.79 -6.48
CA CYS A 168 -8.07 -6.18 -6.62
C CYS A 168 -9.48 -6.31 -7.21
N LYS A 169 -10.41 -5.43 -6.81
CA LYS A 169 -11.75 -5.39 -7.38
C LYS A 169 -11.72 -4.94 -8.85
N TYR A 170 -10.86 -3.97 -9.17
CA TYR A 170 -10.68 -3.54 -10.55
C TYR A 170 -10.14 -4.68 -11.42
N ILE A 171 -9.09 -5.39 -10.97
CA ILE A 171 -8.52 -6.56 -11.65
C ILE A 171 -9.60 -7.62 -11.91
N ASP A 172 -10.44 -7.93 -10.93
CA ASP A 172 -11.52 -8.90 -11.06
C ASP A 172 -12.59 -8.49 -12.09
N SER A 173 -12.74 -7.19 -12.34
CA SER A 173 -13.68 -6.62 -13.31
C SER A 173 -13.15 -6.53 -14.74
N ILE A 174 -11.85 -6.73 -14.98
CA ILE A 174 -11.23 -6.62 -16.31
C ILE A 174 -11.78 -7.68 -17.26
N ASN A 175 -12.28 -7.25 -18.41
CA ASN A 175 -12.70 -8.15 -19.47
C ASN A 175 -11.53 -8.46 -20.40
N LEU A 176 -10.90 -9.61 -20.22
CA LEU A 176 -9.74 -10.04 -21.01
C LEU A 176 -10.00 -10.12 -22.54
N LYS A 177 -11.26 -10.22 -22.97
CA LYS A 177 -11.58 -10.21 -24.42
C LYS A 177 -11.35 -8.85 -25.07
N ASN A 178 -11.34 -7.78 -24.27
CA ASN A 178 -11.19 -6.40 -24.74
C ASN A 178 -9.75 -5.88 -24.53
N VAL A 179 -8.85 -6.72 -24.05
CA VAL A 179 -7.48 -6.30 -23.71
C VAL A 179 -6.49 -7.16 -24.51
N ASP A 180 -6.11 -6.66 -25.67
CA ASP A 180 -5.01 -7.21 -26.43
C ASP A 180 -3.68 -6.78 -25.80
N ASN A 181 -2.84 -7.77 -25.44
CA ASN A 181 -1.49 -7.54 -24.89
C ASN A 181 -1.44 -6.74 -23.58
N LEU A 182 -2.26 -7.11 -22.61
CA LEU A 182 -2.18 -6.52 -21.27
C LEU A 182 -0.82 -6.87 -20.64
N TYR A 183 0.10 -5.91 -20.64
CA TYR A 183 1.32 -6.01 -19.88
C TYR A 183 1.05 -5.52 -18.45
N LEU A 184 0.87 -6.46 -17.55
CA LEU A 184 0.60 -6.16 -16.14
C LEU A 184 1.88 -6.28 -15.32
N ASN A 185 2.22 -5.21 -14.64
CA ASN A 185 3.14 -5.24 -13.50
C ASN A 185 2.51 -4.44 -12.35
N CYS A 186 3.15 -4.39 -11.18
CA CYS A 186 2.57 -3.70 -10.03
C CYS A 186 2.49 -2.16 -10.20
N GLU A 187 3.05 -1.62 -11.26
CA GLU A 187 3.13 -0.19 -11.57
C GLU A 187 2.25 0.21 -12.77
N THR A 188 1.69 -0.76 -13.52
CA THR A 188 0.73 -0.53 -14.61
C THR A 188 -0.71 -0.69 -14.17
#